data_eaa06f79c366e2912e734567dc07f280
#
_entry.id   eaa06f79c366e2912e734567dc07f280
#
_cell.length_a   1.000
_cell.length_b   1.000
_cell.length_c   1.000
_cell.angle_alpha   90.00
_cell.angle_beta   90.00
_cell.angle_gamma   90.00
#
_symmetry.space_group_name_H-M   'P 1'
#
loop_
_entity.id
_entity.type
_entity.pdbx_description
1 polymer ?
#
loop_
_entity_poly.entity_id
_entity_poly.type
_entity_poly.pdbx_seq_one_letter_code
_entity_poly.pdbx_strand_id
1 'polypeptide(L)'
;MSDVAAPEFRTLDEFEYGSVEQVTPLIRRVIANNPSKFTYHGTGTYLVGHGDVVVIDPGPNLDSHRDALAAALAGERVRAILVTHCHADHSPLAAWMRAEFDAPTFAYGPHPPPDPAMEPPPDASEDDDGASGEPVRIEESTDFDFAPDQAVVDGDVVVSGGGLTMRAVHTPGHTSNHTCWTLDEESTLFSGDHVMGWSTTVVSPPDGDMSAYIDSLRKVAGRGDAVLWPTHGPQRDDASSYVSALVDHRLAREAAVLAQVRAGRTTAPEIVEVLYAGVRAELHKPAARSVWGHLVKLVDDGELVVVGGDLPTLGARFIAT
;
A
#
# COMPACT_ATOMS: atom_id res chain seq x y z
N MET A 1 -29.89 3.53 6.56
CA MET A 1 -28.45 3.28 6.28
C MET A 1 -27.77 3.25 7.63
N SER A 2 -27.25 2.12 8.07
CA SER A 2 -26.44 2.08 9.30
C SER A 2 -25.20 2.93 9.05
N ASP A 3 -25.02 3.99 9.85
CA ASP A 3 -23.78 4.76 9.89
C ASP A 3 -22.67 3.81 10.38
N VAL A 4 -22.00 3.15 9.45
CA VAL A 4 -20.73 2.48 9.78
C VAL A 4 -19.75 3.62 10.02
N ALA A 5 -19.31 3.76 11.27
CA ALA A 5 -18.35 4.79 11.65
C ALA A 5 -17.08 4.63 10.78
N ALA A 6 -16.57 5.74 10.27
CA ALA A 6 -15.27 5.71 9.60
C ALA A 6 -14.20 5.20 10.58
N PRO A 7 -13.17 4.45 10.09
CA PRO A 7 -12.07 4.07 10.93
C PRO A 7 -11.43 5.31 11.59
N GLU A 8 -11.04 5.21 12.85
CA GLU A 8 -10.35 6.29 13.53
C GLU A 8 -8.91 6.38 13.02
N PHE A 9 -8.59 7.45 12.29
CA PHE A 9 -7.25 7.69 11.79
C PHE A 9 -6.40 8.41 12.84
N ARG A 10 -5.09 8.14 12.81
CA ARG A 10 -4.09 8.77 13.69
C ARG A 10 -3.17 9.68 12.89
N THR A 11 -2.54 10.64 13.57
CA THR A 11 -1.52 11.52 13.00
C THR A 11 -0.12 11.12 13.47
N LEU A 12 0.89 11.47 12.71
CA LEU A 12 2.30 11.41 13.07
C LEU A 12 2.81 12.85 13.14
N ASP A 13 2.84 13.41 14.35
CA ASP A 13 3.09 14.84 14.54
C ASP A 13 4.57 15.16 14.81
N GLU A 14 5.33 14.16 15.28
CA GLU A 14 6.76 14.31 15.60
C GLU A 14 7.58 13.33 14.75
N PHE A 15 8.41 13.84 13.86
CA PHE A 15 9.36 13.09 13.04
C PHE A 15 10.41 14.04 12.48
N GLU A 16 11.54 13.49 12.03
CA GLU A 16 12.60 14.22 11.32
C GLU A 16 13.07 13.40 10.13
N TYR A 17 13.09 14.03 8.94
CA TYR A 17 13.55 13.37 7.72
C TYR A 17 15.00 12.92 7.81
N GLY A 18 15.27 11.71 7.37
CA GLY A 18 16.62 11.13 7.33
C GLY A 18 17.23 10.83 8.70
N SER A 19 16.56 11.15 9.81
CA SER A 19 17.00 10.76 11.14
C SER A 19 16.60 9.32 11.47
N VAL A 20 17.40 8.66 12.31
CA VAL A 20 17.12 7.31 12.82
C VAL A 20 16.27 7.42 14.08
N GLU A 21 15.02 7.03 13.99
CA GLU A 21 14.11 6.94 15.13
C GLU A 21 14.10 5.51 15.69
N GLN A 22 14.43 5.33 16.98
CA GLN A 22 14.24 4.05 17.67
C GLN A 22 12.77 3.94 18.09
N VAL A 23 11.99 3.08 17.44
CA VAL A 23 10.54 2.97 17.68
C VAL A 23 10.18 1.83 18.63
N THR A 24 10.99 0.76 18.65
CA THR A 24 10.94 -0.34 19.63
C THR A 24 12.36 -0.81 19.94
N PRO A 25 12.60 -1.73 20.89
CA PRO A 25 13.95 -2.26 21.13
C PRO A 25 14.64 -2.85 19.92
N LEU A 26 13.90 -3.46 18.98
CA LEU A 26 14.46 -4.08 17.77
C LEU A 26 14.22 -3.27 16.49
N ILE A 27 13.35 -2.29 16.49
CA ILE A 27 12.92 -1.60 15.27
C ILE A 27 13.37 -0.14 15.30
N ARG A 28 14.05 0.28 14.25
CA ARG A 28 14.36 1.68 13.93
C ARG A 28 13.65 2.06 12.64
N ARG A 29 13.29 3.33 12.50
CA ARG A 29 12.66 3.88 11.30
C ARG A 29 13.46 5.07 10.78
N VAL A 30 13.57 5.19 9.44
CA VAL A 30 14.11 6.36 8.75
C VAL A 30 13.06 6.81 7.74
N ILE A 31 12.58 8.06 7.84
CA ILE A 31 11.55 8.59 6.94
C ILE A 31 12.22 9.36 5.80
N ALA A 32 11.89 9.00 4.56
CA ALA A 32 12.32 9.68 3.35
C ALA A 32 11.57 11.01 3.20
N ASN A 33 12.23 12.03 2.62
CA ASN A 33 11.60 13.32 2.35
C ASN A 33 10.90 13.32 0.99
N ASN A 34 9.81 12.55 0.91
CA ASN A 34 8.92 12.45 -0.26
C ASN A 34 7.44 12.64 0.14
N PRO A 35 7.07 13.75 0.83
CA PRO A 35 5.69 13.97 1.28
C PRO A 35 4.76 14.18 0.11
N SER A 36 3.58 13.54 0.16
CA SER A 36 2.52 13.71 -0.82
C SER A 36 1.15 13.33 -0.26
N LYS A 37 0.13 13.43 -1.10
CA LYS A 37 -1.23 12.95 -0.78
C LYS A 37 -1.33 11.43 -0.61
N PHE A 38 -0.33 10.66 -1.05
CA PHE A 38 -0.28 9.20 -0.94
C PHE A 38 0.68 8.73 0.15
N THR A 39 1.83 9.38 0.28
CA THR A 39 2.88 9.01 1.22
C THR A 39 2.78 9.72 2.58
N TYR A 40 1.79 10.62 2.74
CA TYR A 40 1.63 11.44 3.95
C TYR A 40 2.87 12.32 4.18
N HIS A 41 3.67 12.00 5.22
CA HIS A 41 4.93 12.68 5.48
C HIS A 41 6.11 12.09 4.71
N GLY A 42 5.96 10.91 4.12
CA GLY A 42 6.99 10.21 3.36
C GLY A 42 7.04 8.72 3.67
N THR A 43 7.93 8.03 2.99
CA THR A 43 8.15 6.60 3.09
C THR A 43 9.05 6.26 4.26
N GLY A 44 8.60 5.39 5.15
CA GLY A 44 9.36 4.89 6.29
C GLY A 44 10.09 3.60 5.97
N THR A 45 11.42 3.66 5.85
CA THR A 45 12.27 2.46 5.81
C THR A 45 12.49 1.93 7.22
N TYR A 46 12.27 0.63 7.44
CA TYR A 46 12.50 0.00 8.73
C TYR A 46 13.82 -0.76 8.77
N LEU A 47 14.58 -0.57 9.85
CA LEU A 47 15.82 -1.27 10.15
C LEU A 47 15.56 -2.15 11.38
N VAL A 48 15.52 -3.47 11.19
CA VAL A 48 15.13 -4.43 12.22
C VAL A 48 16.35 -5.19 12.73
N GLY A 49 16.64 -5.06 14.01
CA GLY A 49 17.81 -5.63 14.69
C GLY A 49 18.95 -4.64 14.87
N HIS A 50 20.04 -5.11 15.48
CA HIS A 50 21.27 -4.38 15.75
C HIS A 50 22.48 -5.30 15.48
N GLY A 51 23.52 -4.78 14.84
CA GLY A 51 24.67 -5.57 14.39
C GLY A 51 24.35 -6.43 13.18
N ASP A 52 23.39 -7.36 13.31
CA ASP A 52 22.72 -8.05 12.21
C ASP A 52 21.35 -7.40 11.97
N VAL A 53 21.15 -6.84 10.78
CA VAL A 53 19.98 -6.00 10.46
C VAL A 53 19.23 -6.54 9.25
N VAL A 54 17.91 -6.48 9.30
CA VAL A 54 17.02 -6.65 8.15
C VAL A 54 16.45 -5.29 7.78
N VAL A 55 16.45 -4.94 6.50
CA VAL A 55 15.86 -3.69 6.01
C VAL A 55 14.54 -3.99 5.32
N ILE A 56 13.51 -3.19 5.60
CA ILE A 56 12.21 -3.30 4.96
C ILE A 56 11.91 -2.00 4.22
N ASP A 57 11.53 -2.10 2.95
CA ASP A 57 11.26 -1.02 2.01
C ASP A 57 12.40 0.02 1.99
N PRO A 58 13.46 -0.21 1.20
CA PRO A 58 14.61 0.71 1.10
C PRO A 58 14.22 2.12 0.69
N GLY A 59 13.04 2.29 0.05
CA GLY A 59 12.43 3.57 -0.22
C GLY A 59 12.72 4.13 -1.62
N PRO A 60 12.31 5.40 -1.83
CA PRO A 60 12.44 6.08 -3.11
C PRO A 60 13.90 6.36 -3.46
N ASN A 61 14.20 6.45 -4.75
CA ASN A 61 15.53 6.80 -5.25
C ASN A 61 15.87 8.29 -5.01
N LEU A 62 16.08 8.63 -3.74
CA LEU A 62 16.50 9.96 -3.28
C LEU A 62 17.90 9.87 -2.67
N ASP A 63 18.82 10.72 -3.13
CA ASP A 63 20.19 10.76 -2.62
C ASP A 63 20.24 11.00 -1.11
N SER A 64 19.39 11.91 -0.59
CA SER A 64 19.34 12.21 0.84
C SER A 64 18.88 11.01 1.68
N HIS A 65 17.95 10.20 1.16
CA HIS A 65 17.47 9.00 1.86
C HIS A 65 18.53 7.89 1.80
N ARG A 66 19.15 7.69 0.65
CA ARG A 66 20.27 6.76 0.49
C ARG A 66 21.40 7.06 1.46
N ASP A 67 21.81 8.35 1.56
CA ASP A 67 22.89 8.76 2.45
C ASP A 67 22.53 8.58 3.94
N ALA A 68 21.27 8.83 4.30
CA ALA A 68 20.74 8.56 5.65
C ALA A 68 20.78 7.07 6.00
N LEU A 69 20.36 6.19 5.07
CA LEU A 69 20.41 4.75 5.27
C LEU A 69 21.85 4.23 5.36
N ALA A 70 22.76 4.73 4.52
CA ALA A 70 24.17 4.38 4.58
C ALA A 70 24.79 4.76 5.94
N ALA A 71 24.47 5.95 6.46
CA ALA A 71 24.91 6.38 7.77
C ALA A 71 24.30 5.55 8.90
N ALA A 72 23.01 5.23 8.81
CA ALA A 72 22.29 4.43 9.81
C ALA A 72 22.79 3.00 9.94
N LEU A 73 23.28 2.43 8.84
CA LEU A 73 23.79 1.05 8.74
C LEU A 73 25.30 0.94 8.84
N ALA A 74 26.01 2.05 9.10
CA ALA A 74 27.45 2.05 9.18
C ALA A 74 27.98 1.11 10.27
N GLY A 75 28.76 0.10 9.88
CA GLY A 75 29.30 -0.92 10.79
C GLY A 75 28.35 -2.06 11.15
N GLU A 76 27.16 -2.08 10.58
CA GLU A 76 26.21 -3.19 10.72
C GLU A 76 26.28 -4.14 9.50
N ARG A 77 25.80 -5.35 9.66
CA ARG A 77 25.65 -6.33 8.60
C ARG A 77 24.19 -6.43 8.18
N VAL A 78 23.87 -6.02 6.96
CA VAL A 78 22.54 -6.25 6.40
C VAL A 78 22.43 -7.73 5.99
N ARG A 79 21.46 -8.43 6.57
CA ARG A 79 21.21 -9.86 6.31
C ARG A 79 20.22 -10.09 5.17
N ALA A 80 19.28 -9.21 5.02
CA ALA A 80 18.21 -9.28 4.01
C ALA A 80 17.61 -7.91 3.77
N ILE A 81 17.13 -7.70 2.55
CA ILE A 81 16.37 -6.53 2.12
C ILE A 81 14.99 -7.04 1.72
N LEU A 82 13.96 -6.64 2.46
CA LEU A 82 12.58 -7.07 2.26
C LEU A 82 11.82 -5.95 1.58
N VAL A 83 11.11 -6.25 0.51
CA VAL A 83 10.28 -5.27 -0.19
C VAL A 83 8.83 -5.71 -0.07
N THR A 84 7.96 -4.78 0.35
CA THR A 84 6.53 -5.08 0.50
C THR A 84 5.85 -5.18 -0.86
N HIS A 85 6.14 -4.25 -1.76
CA HIS A 85 5.61 -4.21 -3.12
C HIS A 85 6.45 -3.27 -4.02
N CYS A 86 6.15 -3.25 -5.31
CA CYS A 86 6.98 -2.58 -6.31
C CYS A 86 6.51 -1.15 -6.66
N HIS A 87 5.97 -0.36 -5.72
CA HIS A 87 5.79 1.06 -6.01
C HIS A 87 7.13 1.83 -5.91
N ALA A 88 7.22 2.93 -6.65
CA ALA A 88 8.44 3.69 -6.85
C ALA A 88 8.97 4.40 -5.59
N ASP A 89 8.24 4.36 -4.51
CA ASP A 89 8.65 4.87 -3.22
C ASP A 89 9.05 3.75 -2.22
N HIS A 90 8.97 2.47 -2.60
CA HIS A 90 9.34 1.32 -1.76
C HIS A 90 10.60 0.58 -2.26
N SER A 91 10.65 0.21 -3.53
CA SER A 91 11.65 -0.71 -4.08
C SER A 91 12.90 -0.08 -4.71
N PRO A 92 12.91 1.16 -5.25
CA PRO A 92 13.99 1.61 -6.12
C PRO A 92 15.40 1.60 -5.49
N LEU A 93 15.53 1.88 -4.20
CA LEU A 93 16.84 1.80 -3.52
C LEU A 93 17.28 0.37 -3.21
N ALA A 94 16.45 -0.67 -3.46
CA ALA A 94 16.83 -2.06 -3.20
C ALA A 94 18.06 -2.50 -4.02
N ALA A 95 18.16 -2.08 -5.28
CA ALA A 95 19.31 -2.41 -6.13
C ALA A 95 20.61 -1.80 -5.62
N TRP A 96 20.58 -0.53 -5.18
CA TRP A 96 21.74 0.10 -4.54
C TRP A 96 22.10 -0.60 -3.24
N MET A 97 21.12 -0.83 -2.36
CA MET A 97 21.37 -1.44 -1.05
C MET A 97 21.92 -2.87 -1.16
N ARG A 98 21.41 -3.64 -2.12
CA ARG A 98 21.93 -4.96 -2.46
C ARG A 98 23.42 -4.91 -2.82
N ALA A 99 23.81 -3.95 -3.64
CA ALA A 99 25.20 -3.80 -4.08
C ALA A 99 26.12 -3.28 -2.96
N GLU A 100 25.66 -2.34 -2.15
CA GLU A 100 26.43 -1.70 -1.08
C GLU A 100 26.69 -2.64 0.09
N PHE A 101 25.68 -3.45 0.48
CA PHE A 101 25.74 -4.29 1.67
C PHE A 101 25.90 -5.79 1.37
N ASP A 102 26.01 -6.19 0.10
CA ASP A 102 26.07 -7.60 -0.34
C ASP A 102 24.97 -8.47 0.29
N ALA A 103 23.75 -7.96 0.31
CA ALA A 103 22.60 -8.57 0.96
C ALA A 103 21.51 -8.94 -0.07
N PRO A 104 20.89 -10.14 0.05
CA PRO A 104 19.84 -10.56 -0.89
C PRO A 104 18.54 -9.78 -0.68
N THR A 105 17.80 -9.58 -1.77
CA THR A 105 16.46 -9.00 -1.78
C THR A 105 15.38 -10.08 -1.79
N PHE A 106 14.30 -9.85 -1.04
CA PHE A 106 13.14 -10.73 -0.93
C PHE A 106 11.85 -9.94 -1.19
N ALA A 107 10.97 -10.48 -2.00
CA ALA A 107 9.61 -10.00 -2.23
C ALA A 107 8.75 -11.14 -2.78
N TYR A 108 7.44 -10.94 -2.92
CA TYR A 108 6.57 -11.93 -3.57
C TYR A 108 7.01 -12.23 -5.01
N GLY A 109 7.44 -11.19 -5.73
CA GLY A 109 7.92 -11.25 -7.09
C GLY A 109 8.01 -9.86 -7.72
N PRO A 110 8.42 -9.76 -9.00
CA PRO A 110 8.32 -8.52 -9.74
C PRO A 110 6.85 -8.12 -9.93
N HIS A 111 6.60 -6.84 -10.18
CA HIS A 111 5.26 -6.40 -10.55
C HIS A 111 4.87 -7.00 -11.92
N PRO A 112 3.65 -7.53 -12.07
CA PRO A 112 3.21 -8.02 -13.37
C PRO A 112 3.12 -6.86 -14.38
N PRO A 113 3.31 -7.12 -15.68
CA PRO A 113 3.14 -6.09 -16.68
C PRO A 113 1.67 -5.60 -16.67
N PRO A 114 1.45 -4.29 -16.93
CA PRO A 114 0.09 -3.75 -16.96
C PRO A 114 -0.74 -4.43 -18.07
N ASP A 115 -2.03 -4.61 -17.81
CA ASP A 115 -2.99 -5.04 -18.83
C ASP A 115 -3.45 -3.82 -19.66
N PRO A 116 -3.01 -3.67 -20.92
CA PRO A 116 -3.35 -2.51 -21.73
C PRO A 116 -4.86 -2.35 -21.97
N ALA A 117 -5.64 -3.44 -21.83
CA ALA A 117 -7.09 -3.42 -22.01
C ALA A 117 -7.82 -2.79 -20.81
N MET A 118 -7.17 -2.77 -19.64
CA MET A 118 -7.71 -2.23 -18.39
C MET A 118 -7.09 -0.88 -18.02
N GLU A 119 -6.06 -0.41 -18.73
CA GLU A 119 -5.44 0.87 -18.43
C GLU A 119 -6.45 2.03 -18.56
N PRO A 120 -6.49 2.95 -17.59
CA PRO A 120 -7.26 4.17 -17.73
C PRO A 120 -6.72 5.01 -18.91
N PRO A 121 -7.59 5.82 -19.55
CA PRO A 121 -7.13 6.74 -20.61
C PRO A 121 -5.98 7.65 -20.10
N PRO A 122 -5.04 8.05 -20.98
CA PRO A 122 -3.87 8.85 -20.60
C PRO A 122 -4.21 10.15 -19.84
N ASP A 123 -5.33 10.78 -20.16
CA ASP A 123 -5.84 11.98 -19.49
C ASP A 123 -6.40 11.73 -18.08
N ALA A 124 -6.71 10.48 -17.76
CA ALA A 124 -7.14 10.09 -16.42
C ALA A 124 -5.97 9.81 -15.46
N SER A 125 -4.74 9.68 -15.98
CA SER A 125 -3.52 9.35 -15.22
C SER A 125 -2.67 10.58 -14.86
N GLU A 126 -2.90 11.74 -15.51
CA GLU A 126 -2.14 12.97 -15.24
C GLU A 126 -2.85 13.79 -14.16
N ASP A 127 -2.45 13.61 -12.91
CA ASP A 127 -2.67 14.61 -11.88
C ASP A 127 -1.67 15.75 -12.12
N ASP A 128 -2.07 16.75 -12.93
CA ASP A 128 -1.36 18.02 -13.08
C ASP A 128 -1.53 18.83 -11.78
N ASP A 129 -0.62 18.64 -10.85
CA ASP A 129 -0.53 19.45 -9.63
C ASP A 129 0.11 20.83 -9.91
N GLY A 130 -0.07 21.39 -11.09
CA GLY A 130 0.04 22.79 -11.51
C GLY A 130 1.06 23.76 -10.85
N ALA A 131 2.03 23.27 -10.08
CA ALA A 131 2.88 24.11 -9.26
C ALA A 131 4.38 24.14 -9.63
N SER A 132 4.90 23.23 -10.46
CA SER A 132 6.36 23.16 -10.67
C SER A 132 6.87 22.83 -12.06
N GLY A 133 6.07 22.72 -13.11
CA GLY A 133 6.56 22.57 -14.50
C GLY A 133 7.43 21.33 -14.80
N GLU A 134 7.66 20.45 -13.83
CA GLU A 134 8.21 19.12 -14.01
C GLU A 134 7.06 18.11 -14.01
N PRO A 135 7.11 17.05 -14.85
CA PRO A 135 6.11 15.99 -14.79
C PRO A 135 6.12 15.41 -13.37
N VAL A 136 5.07 15.65 -12.61
CA VAL A 136 4.88 15.06 -11.28
C VAL A 136 4.85 13.55 -11.49
N ARG A 137 5.90 12.86 -11.07
CA ARG A 137 5.88 11.39 -10.97
C ARG A 137 4.82 11.08 -9.93
N ILE A 138 3.72 10.46 -10.38
CA ILE A 138 2.72 9.91 -9.47
C ILE A 138 3.48 8.91 -8.60
N GLU A 139 3.49 9.12 -7.29
CA GLU A 139 4.23 8.26 -6.36
C GLU A 139 3.67 6.82 -6.31
N GLU A 140 2.48 6.59 -6.83
CA GLU A 140 1.94 5.28 -7.17
C GLU A 140 2.51 4.70 -8.48
N SER A 141 3.55 5.30 -9.07
CA SER A 141 4.20 4.70 -10.23
C SER A 141 4.87 3.39 -9.82
N THR A 142 4.73 2.40 -10.68
CA THR A 142 5.31 1.07 -10.45
C THR A 142 6.78 1.03 -10.85
N ASP A 143 7.62 0.44 -10.02
CA ASP A 143 8.99 0.06 -10.35
C ASP A 143 8.99 -1.30 -11.08
N PHE A 144 8.90 -1.27 -12.39
CA PHE A 144 8.92 -2.47 -13.23
C PHE A 144 10.34 -3.07 -13.39
N ASP A 145 11.37 -2.34 -12.97
CA ASP A 145 12.75 -2.81 -13.05
C ASP A 145 13.14 -3.68 -11.83
N PHE A 146 12.36 -3.61 -10.74
CA PHE A 146 12.63 -4.40 -9.56
C PHE A 146 12.23 -5.87 -9.76
N ALA A 147 13.22 -6.75 -9.49
CA ALA A 147 12.99 -8.18 -9.33
C ALA A 147 13.79 -8.65 -8.11
N PRO A 148 13.18 -9.39 -7.16
CA PRO A 148 13.89 -9.88 -5.99
C PRO A 148 14.88 -10.99 -6.37
N ASP A 149 15.98 -11.11 -5.61
CA ASP A 149 16.88 -12.28 -5.72
C ASP A 149 16.17 -13.56 -5.34
N GLN A 150 15.23 -13.48 -4.40
CA GLN A 150 14.43 -14.60 -3.91
C GLN A 150 12.95 -14.21 -3.82
N ALA A 151 12.14 -14.85 -4.64
CA ALA A 151 10.69 -14.76 -4.51
C ALA A 151 10.22 -15.57 -3.31
N VAL A 152 9.23 -15.05 -2.58
CA VAL A 152 8.64 -15.69 -1.40
C VAL A 152 7.18 -16.04 -1.63
N VAL A 153 6.69 -17.00 -0.87
CA VAL A 153 5.26 -17.29 -0.76
C VAL A 153 4.77 -17.04 0.66
N ASP A 154 3.46 -17.07 0.85
CA ASP A 154 2.82 -16.87 2.14
C ASP A 154 3.34 -17.83 3.20
N GLY A 155 3.79 -17.30 4.34
CA GLY A 155 4.32 -18.07 5.47
C GLY A 155 5.82 -18.39 5.42
N ASP A 156 6.52 -18.07 4.33
CA ASP A 156 7.97 -18.29 4.24
C ASP A 156 8.74 -17.55 5.33
N VAL A 157 9.70 -18.25 5.94
CA VAL A 157 10.65 -17.66 6.89
C VAL A 157 11.90 -17.27 6.13
N VAL A 158 12.10 -15.95 5.95
CA VAL A 158 13.24 -15.42 5.16
C VAL A 158 14.47 -15.15 6.01
N VAL A 159 14.27 -14.85 7.29
CA VAL A 159 15.37 -14.69 8.26
C VAL A 159 15.00 -15.46 9.52
N SER A 160 15.96 -16.23 10.05
CA SER A 160 15.85 -16.93 11.33
C SER A 160 17.22 -16.95 12.04
N GLY A 161 17.19 -16.73 13.36
CA GLY A 161 18.39 -16.71 14.20
C GLY A 161 18.97 -15.31 14.42
N GLY A 162 19.85 -15.20 15.44
CA GLY A 162 20.38 -13.91 15.89
C GLY A 162 19.35 -13.05 16.63
N GLY A 163 18.25 -13.64 17.11
CA GLY A 163 17.19 -12.90 17.80
C GLY A 163 16.20 -12.25 16.83
N LEU A 164 16.19 -12.67 15.57
CA LEU A 164 15.26 -12.17 14.55
C LEU A 164 14.62 -13.34 13.81
N THR A 165 13.30 -13.32 13.69
CA THR A 165 12.51 -14.23 12.86
C THR A 165 11.55 -13.42 12.00
N MET A 166 11.84 -13.36 10.69
CA MET A 166 11.05 -12.60 9.72
C MET A 166 10.28 -13.56 8.81
N ARG A 167 8.97 -13.30 8.65
CA ARG A 167 8.11 -14.12 7.78
C ARG A 167 7.36 -13.26 6.77
N ALA A 168 7.13 -13.84 5.61
CA ALA A 168 6.26 -13.28 4.57
C ALA A 168 4.77 -13.55 4.91
N VAL A 169 3.95 -12.55 4.73
CA VAL A 169 2.48 -12.63 4.78
C VAL A 169 1.94 -12.03 3.50
N HIS A 170 1.63 -12.85 2.51
CA HIS A 170 1.10 -12.35 1.24
C HIS A 170 -0.28 -11.73 1.44
N THR A 171 -0.41 -10.46 1.06
CA THR A 171 -1.59 -9.61 1.26
C THR A 171 -1.94 -8.86 -0.03
N PRO A 172 -2.32 -9.57 -1.10
CA PRO A 172 -2.67 -8.96 -2.37
C PRO A 172 -3.88 -8.03 -2.23
N GLY A 173 -3.97 -7.06 -3.12
CA GLY A 173 -5.13 -6.19 -3.25
C GLY A 173 -4.81 -4.72 -3.44
N HIS A 174 -3.87 -4.12 -2.72
CA HIS A 174 -3.29 -2.82 -3.07
C HIS A 174 -2.49 -2.96 -4.37
N THR A 175 -1.56 -3.91 -4.36
CA THR A 175 -0.96 -4.51 -5.56
C THR A 175 -1.09 -6.02 -5.48
N SER A 176 -0.99 -6.72 -6.62
CA SER A 176 -1.09 -8.19 -6.69
C SER A 176 0.09 -8.88 -5.97
N ASN A 177 1.25 -8.24 -5.92
CA ASN A 177 2.48 -8.76 -5.32
C ASN A 177 2.73 -8.25 -3.89
N HIS A 178 1.77 -7.57 -3.26
CA HIS A 178 1.96 -7.01 -1.92
C HIS A 178 2.19 -8.10 -0.87
N THR A 179 3.20 -7.88 -0.02
CA THR A 179 3.57 -8.77 1.08
C THR A 179 3.86 -7.95 2.34
N CYS A 180 3.11 -8.21 3.40
CA CYS A 180 3.49 -7.75 4.73
C CYS A 180 4.62 -8.63 5.29
N TRP A 181 5.40 -8.11 6.25
CA TRP A 181 6.48 -8.83 6.91
C TRP A 181 6.24 -8.88 8.42
N THR A 182 6.48 -10.03 9.06
CA THR A 182 6.39 -10.13 10.53
C THR A 182 7.75 -10.09 11.17
N LEU A 183 7.77 -9.59 12.42
CA LEU A 183 8.83 -9.82 13.38
C LEU A 183 8.22 -10.61 14.55
N ASP A 184 8.52 -11.91 14.63
CA ASP A 184 7.91 -12.80 15.62
C ASP A 184 8.24 -12.38 17.07
N GLU A 185 9.46 -11.89 17.32
CA GLU A 185 9.96 -11.50 18.64
C GLU A 185 9.18 -10.35 19.29
N GLU A 186 8.58 -9.47 18.49
CA GLU A 186 7.78 -8.33 18.96
C GLU A 186 6.30 -8.44 18.60
N SER A 187 5.85 -9.59 18.07
CA SER A 187 4.46 -9.80 17.59
C SER A 187 4.01 -8.66 16.66
N THR A 188 4.88 -8.27 15.76
CA THR A 188 4.75 -7.07 14.91
C THR A 188 4.52 -7.46 13.46
N LEU A 189 3.67 -6.71 12.77
CA LEU A 189 3.48 -6.77 11.33
C LEU A 189 3.86 -5.43 10.69
N PHE A 190 4.83 -5.44 9.78
CA PHE A 190 5.10 -4.35 8.86
C PHE A 190 4.10 -4.45 7.71
N SER A 191 3.13 -3.56 7.72
CA SER A 191 1.95 -3.69 6.87
C SER A 191 2.13 -3.10 5.47
N GLY A 192 3.27 -2.49 5.18
CA GLY A 192 3.44 -1.80 3.89
C GLY A 192 2.30 -0.81 3.66
N ASP A 193 1.73 -0.87 2.47
CA ASP A 193 0.57 -0.07 2.09
C ASP A 193 -0.76 -0.84 2.16
N HIS A 194 -0.72 -2.09 2.66
CA HIS A 194 -1.94 -2.85 2.90
C HIS A 194 -2.81 -2.21 3.99
N VAL A 195 -2.21 -1.75 5.08
CA VAL A 195 -2.90 -1.06 6.18
C VAL A 195 -2.11 0.15 6.61
N MET A 196 -2.69 1.34 6.46
CA MET A 196 -2.13 2.61 6.90
C MET A 196 -2.89 3.15 8.12
N GLY A 197 -2.18 3.83 9.04
CA GLY A 197 -2.79 4.37 10.27
C GLY A 197 -3.49 5.71 10.08
N TRP A 198 -3.20 6.44 9.02
CA TRP A 198 -3.66 7.82 8.76
C TRP A 198 -4.74 7.93 7.69
N SER A 199 -4.91 6.92 6.86
CA SER A 199 -5.85 6.91 5.73
C SER A 199 -6.26 5.49 5.37
N THR A 200 -7.23 5.35 4.50
CA THR A 200 -7.50 4.08 3.81
C THR A 200 -6.55 3.91 2.62
N THR A 201 -6.12 2.69 2.40
CA THR A 201 -5.29 2.30 1.25
C THR A 201 -6.01 2.55 -0.06
N VAL A 202 -5.27 2.95 -1.08
CA VAL A 202 -5.77 3.00 -2.47
C VAL A 202 -5.79 1.57 -3.02
N VAL A 203 -6.90 1.20 -3.62
CA VAL A 203 -7.06 -0.07 -4.34
C VAL A 203 -7.63 0.27 -5.71
N SER A 204 -6.78 0.25 -6.71
CA SER A 204 -7.11 0.71 -8.06
C SER A 204 -6.78 -0.35 -9.10
N PRO A 205 -7.76 -0.87 -9.86
CA PRO A 205 -7.45 -1.66 -11.04
C PRO A 205 -6.53 -0.88 -12.02
N PRO A 206 -5.73 -1.55 -12.89
CA PRO A 206 -5.83 -2.97 -13.20
C PRO A 206 -5.17 -3.93 -12.22
N ASP A 207 -4.12 -3.53 -11.49
CA ASP A 207 -3.41 -4.42 -10.57
C ASP A 207 -4.09 -4.52 -9.21
N GLY A 208 -4.65 -3.41 -8.71
CA GLY A 208 -5.40 -3.40 -7.45
C GLY A 208 -6.70 -4.19 -7.55
N ASP A 209 -6.95 -5.09 -6.58
CA ASP A 209 -8.11 -5.97 -6.51
C ASP A 209 -8.83 -5.79 -5.17
N MET A 210 -10.07 -5.31 -5.20
CA MET A 210 -10.85 -5.03 -3.99
C MET A 210 -11.28 -6.31 -3.27
N SER A 211 -11.52 -7.42 -3.99
CA SER A 211 -11.86 -8.71 -3.40
C SER A 211 -10.67 -9.28 -2.62
N ALA A 212 -9.52 -9.35 -3.28
CA ALA A 212 -8.27 -9.79 -2.68
C ALA A 212 -7.87 -8.91 -1.49
N TYR A 213 -8.06 -7.58 -1.59
CA TYR A 213 -7.77 -6.63 -0.52
C TYR A 213 -8.62 -6.88 0.73
N ILE A 214 -9.94 -7.08 0.57
CA ILE A 214 -10.84 -7.37 1.70
C ILE A 214 -10.49 -8.71 2.34
N ASP A 215 -10.15 -9.73 1.56
CA ASP A 215 -9.74 -11.03 2.09
C ASP A 215 -8.39 -10.95 2.82
N SER A 216 -7.45 -10.17 2.29
CA SER A 216 -6.18 -9.88 2.96
C SER A 216 -6.37 -9.11 4.27
N LEU A 217 -7.29 -8.14 4.34
CA LEU A 217 -7.66 -7.47 5.59
C LEU A 217 -8.22 -8.46 6.62
N ARG A 218 -9.13 -9.36 6.21
CA ARG A 218 -9.68 -10.40 7.10
C ARG A 218 -8.59 -11.33 7.63
N LYS A 219 -7.65 -11.71 6.76
CA LYS A 219 -6.49 -12.50 7.12
C LYS A 219 -5.64 -11.79 8.19
N VAL A 220 -5.30 -10.51 7.98
CA VAL A 220 -4.51 -9.71 8.92
C VAL A 220 -5.27 -9.50 10.24
N ALA A 221 -6.57 -9.20 10.23
CA ALA A 221 -7.39 -9.07 11.44
C ALA A 221 -7.39 -10.34 12.30
N GLY A 222 -7.33 -11.52 11.67
CA GLY A 222 -7.33 -12.83 12.34
C GLY A 222 -5.96 -13.28 12.85
N ARG A 223 -4.86 -12.57 12.58
CA ARG A 223 -3.51 -13.01 12.95
C ARG A 223 -3.16 -12.81 14.43
N GLY A 224 -3.64 -11.72 15.03
CA GLY A 224 -3.34 -11.40 16.43
C GLY A 224 -1.98 -10.69 16.64
N ASP A 225 -1.44 -10.05 15.61
CA ASP A 225 -0.27 -9.18 15.75
C ASP A 225 -0.61 -8.03 16.72
N ALA A 226 0.33 -7.66 17.60
CA ALA A 226 0.10 -6.64 18.61
C ALA A 226 0.16 -5.22 18.01
N VAL A 227 1.07 -5.01 17.07
CA VAL A 227 1.33 -3.70 16.44
C VAL A 227 1.46 -3.85 14.94
N LEU A 228 0.88 -2.90 14.20
CA LEU A 228 1.13 -2.71 12.76
C LEU A 228 2.05 -1.50 12.57
N TRP A 229 3.09 -1.67 11.77
CA TRP A 229 3.98 -0.61 11.31
C TRP A 229 3.78 -0.41 9.81
N PRO A 230 2.99 0.60 9.39
CA PRO A 230 2.80 0.91 7.99
C PRO A 230 4.01 1.62 7.40
N THR A 231 4.19 1.58 6.09
CA THR A 231 5.24 2.36 5.43
C THR A 231 4.98 3.86 5.53
N HIS A 232 3.70 4.27 5.55
CA HIS A 232 3.31 5.68 5.67
C HIS A 232 2.53 5.96 6.94
N GLY A 233 2.99 6.97 7.70
CA GLY A 233 2.29 7.50 8.87
C GLY A 233 2.56 6.72 10.18
N PRO A 234 1.63 6.82 11.16
CA PRO A 234 1.80 6.27 12.49
C PRO A 234 1.46 4.78 12.57
N GLN A 235 2.07 4.10 13.54
CA GLN A 235 1.74 2.72 13.88
C GLN A 235 0.31 2.58 14.45
N ARG A 236 -0.16 1.31 14.49
CA ARG A 236 -1.43 0.91 15.10
C ARG A 236 -1.17 -0.19 16.15
N ASP A 237 -1.40 0.13 17.40
CA ASP A 237 -1.31 -0.79 18.54
C ASP A 237 -2.65 -1.46 18.89
N ASP A 238 -3.69 -1.17 18.11
CA ASP A 238 -5.01 -1.74 18.16
C ASP A 238 -5.31 -2.58 16.88
N ALA A 239 -4.30 -3.28 16.39
CA ALA A 239 -4.24 -3.92 15.07
C ALA A 239 -5.53 -4.64 14.65
N SER A 240 -5.98 -5.64 15.41
CA SER A 240 -7.14 -6.46 15.04
C SER A 240 -8.44 -5.67 14.95
N SER A 241 -8.71 -4.78 15.92
CA SER A 241 -9.94 -3.97 15.93
C SER A 241 -9.93 -2.92 14.81
N TYR A 242 -8.79 -2.28 14.57
CA TYR A 242 -8.64 -1.30 13.50
C TYR A 242 -8.80 -1.93 12.11
N VAL A 243 -8.14 -3.07 11.87
CA VAL A 243 -8.26 -3.78 10.59
C VAL A 243 -9.69 -4.30 10.37
N SER A 244 -10.37 -4.77 11.42
CA SER A 244 -11.78 -5.14 11.33
C SER A 244 -12.67 -3.94 10.95
N ALA A 245 -12.41 -2.76 11.51
CA ALA A 245 -13.13 -1.54 11.14
C ALA A 245 -12.87 -1.12 9.68
N LEU A 246 -11.65 -1.37 9.15
CA LEU A 246 -11.37 -1.18 7.72
C LEU A 246 -12.16 -2.14 6.83
N VAL A 247 -12.32 -3.41 7.23
CA VAL A 247 -13.19 -4.37 6.51
C VAL A 247 -14.64 -3.84 6.46
N ASP A 248 -15.18 -3.47 7.61
CA ASP A 248 -16.55 -2.95 7.70
C ASP A 248 -16.74 -1.69 6.85
N HIS A 249 -15.75 -0.79 6.88
CA HIS A 249 -15.74 0.42 6.06
C HIS A 249 -15.76 0.09 4.56
N ARG A 250 -14.95 -0.89 4.10
CA ARG A 250 -14.93 -1.30 2.68
C ARG A 250 -16.25 -1.92 2.25
N LEU A 251 -16.83 -2.80 3.05
CA LEU A 251 -18.13 -3.41 2.77
C LEU A 251 -19.28 -2.39 2.76
N ALA A 252 -19.25 -1.43 3.67
CA ALA A 252 -20.22 -0.32 3.67
C ALA A 252 -20.07 0.57 2.43
N ARG A 253 -18.83 0.83 1.99
CA ARG A 253 -18.56 1.57 0.75
C ARG A 253 -19.09 0.83 -0.46
N GLU A 254 -18.84 -0.46 -0.55
CA GLU A 254 -19.35 -1.33 -1.63
C GLU A 254 -20.88 -1.29 -1.70
N ALA A 255 -21.55 -1.46 -0.56
CA ALA A 255 -23.00 -1.38 -0.51
C ALA A 255 -23.53 0.01 -0.95
N ALA A 256 -22.82 1.09 -0.60
CA ALA A 256 -23.15 2.44 -1.03
C ALA A 256 -22.97 2.61 -2.56
N VAL A 257 -21.89 2.09 -3.14
CA VAL A 257 -21.64 2.10 -4.59
C VAL A 257 -22.78 1.36 -5.33
N LEU A 258 -23.09 0.13 -4.89
CA LEU A 258 -24.20 -0.66 -5.47
C LEU A 258 -25.54 0.08 -5.40
N ALA A 259 -25.82 0.74 -4.27
CA ALA A 259 -27.03 1.54 -4.11
C ALA A 259 -27.11 2.71 -5.11
N GLN A 260 -25.97 3.33 -5.44
CA GLN A 260 -25.94 4.41 -6.44
C GLN A 260 -26.20 3.86 -7.86
N VAL A 261 -25.63 2.69 -8.20
CA VAL A 261 -25.92 2.05 -9.50
C VAL A 261 -27.42 1.68 -9.58
N ARG A 262 -27.99 1.10 -8.54
CA ARG A 262 -29.43 0.81 -8.46
C ARG A 262 -30.32 2.05 -8.51
N ALA A 263 -29.79 3.21 -8.14
CA ALA A 263 -30.46 4.52 -8.27
C ALA A 263 -30.28 5.16 -9.66
N GLY A 264 -29.64 4.45 -10.62
CA GLY A 264 -29.51 4.86 -12.01
C GLY A 264 -28.22 5.60 -12.37
N ARG A 265 -27.25 5.69 -11.46
CA ARG A 265 -25.89 6.18 -11.79
C ARG A 265 -25.10 5.07 -12.43
N THR A 266 -24.47 5.35 -13.55
CA THR A 266 -23.87 4.30 -14.38
C THR A 266 -22.36 4.37 -14.49
N THR A 267 -21.72 5.43 -13.98
CA THR A 267 -20.28 5.64 -14.08
C THR A 267 -19.63 5.96 -12.74
N ALA A 268 -18.33 5.69 -12.60
CA ALA A 268 -17.59 6.00 -11.38
C ALA A 268 -17.65 7.50 -11.04
N PRO A 269 -17.45 8.46 -11.96
CA PRO A 269 -17.59 9.89 -11.66
C PRO A 269 -18.96 10.29 -11.12
N GLU A 270 -20.07 9.79 -11.73
CA GLU A 270 -21.44 10.08 -11.24
C GLU A 270 -21.65 9.59 -9.81
N ILE A 271 -21.04 8.46 -9.44
CA ILE A 271 -21.11 7.90 -8.09
C ILE A 271 -20.28 8.74 -7.10
N VAL A 272 -19.09 9.17 -7.52
CA VAL A 272 -18.21 10.04 -6.71
C VAL A 272 -18.89 11.36 -6.38
N GLU A 273 -19.53 12.02 -7.33
CA GLU A 273 -20.26 13.28 -7.12
C GLU A 273 -21.25 13.19 -5.96
N VAL A 274 -21.83 11.99 -5.71
CA VAL A 274 -22.79 11.79 -4.63
C VAL A 274 -22.14 11.33 -3.34
N LEU A 275 -21.29 10.30 -3.42
CA LEU A 275 -20.72 9.67 -2.22
C LEU A 275 -19.61 10.54 -1.59
N TYR A 276 -19.01 11.42 -2.37
CA TYR A 276 -17.89 12.29 -1.96
C TYR A 276 -18.22 13.78 -2.08
N ALA A 277 -19.51 14.15 -2.10
CA ALA A 277 -19.96 15.55 -2.21
C ALA A 277 -19.36 16.50 -1.15
N GLY A 278 -19.03 15.98 0.05
CA GLY A 278 -18.38 16.73 1.12
C GLY A 278 -16.85 16.72 1.08
N VAL A 279 -16.25 16.06 0.09
CA VAL A 279 -14.79 15.94 -0.04
C VAL A 279 -14.28 16.97 -1.05
N ARG A 280 -13.06 17.49 -0.84
CA ARG A 280 -12.43 18.45 -1.76
C ARG A 280 -12.33 17.88 -3.16
N ALA A 281 -12.59 18.71 -4.19
CA ALA A 281 -12.65 18.27 -5.59
C ALA A 281 -11.36 17.58 -6.10
N GLU A 282 -10.20 18.00 -5.56
CA GLU A 282 -8.88 17.42 -5.86
C GLU A 282 -8.80 15.91 -5.53
N LEU A 283 -9.60 15.46 -4.56
CA LEU A 283 -9.66 14.06 -4.15
C LEU A 283 -10.71 13.23 -4.91
N HIS A 284 -11.48 13.84 -5.83
CA HIS A 284 -12.48 13.12 -6.60
C HIS A 284 -11.87 12.13 -7.60
N LYS A 285 -10.71 12.44 -8.22
CA LYS A 285 -10.01 11.51 -9.11
C LYS A 285 -9.53 10.24 -8.36
N PRO A 286 -8.78 10.34 -7.25
CA PRO A 286 -8.45 9.18 -6.42
C PRO A 286 -9.69 8.41 -5.92
N ALA A 287 -10.75 9.13 -5.53
CA ALA A 287 -12.01 8.51 -5.12
C ALA A 287 -12.67 7.71 -6.26
N ALA A 288 -12.59 8.19 -7.51
CA ALA A 288 -13.12 7.49 -8.67
C ALA A 288 -12.40 6.15 -8.92
N ARG A 289 -11.09 6.10 -8.70
CA ARG A 289 -10.33 4.84 -8.77
C ARG A 289 -10.77 3.85 -7.70
N SER A 290 -10.96 4.31 -6.46
CA SER A 290 -11.48 3.46 -5.37
C SER A 290 -12.90 2.96 -5.66
N VAL A 291 -13.78 3.84 -6.20
CA VAL A 291 -15.14 3.44 -6.65
C VAL A 291 -15.04 2.42 -7.77
N TRP A 292 -14.13 2.61 -8.72
CA TRP A 292 -13.89 1.66 -9.81
C TRP A 292 -13.48 0.28 -9.29
N GLY A 293 -12.60 0.17 -8.30
CA GLY A 293 -12.27 -1.10 -7.66
C GLY A 293 -13.50 -1.82 -7.09
N HIS A 294 -14.42 -1.09 -6.45
CA HIS A 294 -15.70 -1.66 -6.00
C HIS A 294 -16.62 -2.07 -7.15
N LEU A 295 -16.67 -1.28 -8.23
CA LEU A 295 -17.48 -1.62 -9.41
C LEU A 295 -17.01 -2.89 -10.10
N VAL A 296 -15.67 -3.07 -10.25
CA VAL A 296 -15.07 -4.31 -10.78
C VAL A 296 -15.48 -5.48 -9.92
N LYS A 297 -15.26 -5.40 -8.60
CA LYS A 297 -15.66 -6.46 -7.67
C LYS A 297 -17.16 -6.79 -7.78
N LEU A 298 -18.03 -5.81 -7.85
CA LEU A 298 -19.47 -6.04 -7.97
C LEU A 298 -19.86 -6.69 -9.32
N VAL A 299 -19.07 -6.49 -10.37
CA VAL A 299 -19.25 -7.22 -11.64
C VAL A 299 -18.83 -8.69 -11.45
N ASP A 300 -17.69 -8.94 -10.81
CA ASP A 300 -17.20 -10.30 -10.54
C ASP A 300 -18.16 -11.09 -9.62
N ASP A 301 -18.78 -10.40 -8.66
CA ASP A 301 -19.81 -10.97 -7.78
C ASP A 301 -21.17 -11.19 -8.49
N GLY A 302 -21.34 -10.72 -9.74
CA GLY A 302 -22.57 -10.86 -10.51
C GLY A 302 -23.70 -9.88 -10.10
N GLU A 303 -23.42 -8.90 -9.25
CA GLU A 303 -24.38 -7.85 -8.82
C GLU A 303 -24.55 -6.76 -9.89
N LEU A 304 -23.54 -6.56 -10.73
CA LEU A 304 -23.52 -5.59 -11.82
C LEU A 304 -23.11 -6.26 -13.12
N VAL A 305 -23.48 -5.62 -14.24
CA VAL A 305 -22.96 -5.92 -15.57
C VAL A 305 -22.49 -4.64 -16.24
N VAL A 306 -21.49 -4.76 -17.12
CA VAL A 306 -21.01 -3.67 -17.97
C VAL A 306 -21.94 -3.54 -19.18
N VAL A 307 -22.39 -2.32 -19.46
CA VAL A 307 -23.23 -2.03 -20.64
C VAL A 307 -22.43 -2.29 -21.92
N GLY A 308 -22.97 -3.11 -22.80
CA GLY A 308 -22.28 -3.52 -24.03
C GLY A 308 -21.50 -4.83 -23.90
N GLY A 309 -21.29 -5.34 -22.68
CA GLY A 309 -20.52 -6.58 -22.42
C GLY A 309 -19.02 -6.42 -22.52
N ASP A 310 -18.53 -5.19 -22.44
CA ASP A 310 -17.11 -4.84 -22.48
C ASP A 310 -16.42 -5.09 -21.12
N LEU A 311 -15.09 -4.87 -21.08
CA LEU A 311 -14.33 -4.93 -19.83
C LEU A 311 -14.77 -3.81 -18.86
N PRO A 312 -14.70 -4.04 -17.52
CA PRO A 312 -15.10 -3.07 -16.51
C PRO A 312 -14.02 -1.99 -16.32
N THR A 313 -13.69 -1.23 -17.36
CA THR A 313 -12.70 -0.14 -17.31
C THR A 313 -13.21 1.05 -16.50
N LEU A 314 -12.32 1.99 -16.14
CA LEU A 314 -12.68 3.21 -15.40
C LEU A 314 -13.79 4.03 -16.11
N GLY A 315 -13.77 4.05 -17.45
CA GLY A 315 -14.77 4.74 -18.28
C GLY A 315 -16.03 3.92 -18.59
N ALA A 316 -16.12 2.67 -18.14
CA ALA A 316 -17.24 1.80 -18.43
C ALA A 316 -18.55 2.28 -17.77
N ARG A 317 -19.66 1.82 -18.31
CA ARG A 317 -21.00 2.05 -17.73
C ARG A 317 -21.52 0.76 -17.11
N PHE A 318 -22.03 0.87 -15.89
CA PHE A 318 -22.49 -0.24 -15.07
C PHE A 318 -23.97 -0.16 -14.81
N ILE A 319 -24.65 -1.29 -14.81
CA ILE A 319 -26.07 -1.43 -14.42
C ILE A 319 -26.24 -2.63 -13.49
N ALA A 320 -27.23 -2.57 -12.61
CA ALA A 320 -27.55 -3.70 -11.73
C ALA A 320 -28.19 -4.84 -12.52
N THR A 321 -27.88 -6.06 -12.10
CA THR A 321 -28.46 -7.30 -12.64
C THR A 321 -29.91 -7.49 -12.25
#